data_5db2e5a21491795abfa82b095a891fcc
#
_entry.id   5db2e5a21491795abfa82b095a891fcc
#
_cell.length_a   1.000
_cell.length_b   1.000
_cell.length_c   1.000
_cell.angle_alpha   90.00
_cell.angle_beta   90.00
_cell.angle_gamma   90.00
#
_symmetry.space_group_name_H-M   'P 1'
#
loop_
_entity.id
_entity.type
_entity.pdbx_description
1 polymer ?
#
loop_
_entity_poly.entity_id
_entity_poly.type
_entity_poly.pdbx_seq_one_letter_code
_entity_poly.pdbx_strand_id
1 'polypeptide(L)'
;MKSLDQIAAELQGYDPQAMTVPRVLDFLSRLVTPVRDVVELPLFDALGRVLAGDVISPVDVPPHDNSAMDGYAFKAPTLPASRGSLPPEGALRLWPGEAGSTAPADLGRAATLCLQVVGTALAGKAWQGLVGPGRCVKIMTGAVMPPGLDTVVPQEFVELGQAGGLDFITIPADLPLRTGDNRRLRGEDLKQGQAALQKGELLTPARLGLAASLGLQTLTTWRPLRVAYFSTGDEILSPGEAPREGAVYDSNRYTVFGLLTRLGCDIIDLGVVRDDPALLEAAFLNAAAQADAIITSGGVSVGEADYTRAMMKKLGDVAFWRIAMRPGRPMAVGRIQRAGNVEAGFAAGPPRGETAPLGGSEPHEVGSVGAILFGLPGNPVAVMVTFLAFVRPALLQMMGANPEPTPLLKARSSEAIRKKPGRTEYQRGRVTTATDGSLQVCTTGSQGSGVLRSMAEANGLIVLHHAQGNVAPGDEVDVMMFDGVI
;
A
#
# COMPACT_ATOMS: atom_id res chain seq x y z
N MET A 1 -21.98 17.89 10.03
CA MET A 1 -21.29 16.79 10.74
C MET A 1 -22.07 16.44 11.99
N LYS A 2 -22.06 15.15 12.37
CA LYS A 2 -22.69 14.71 13.64
C LYS A 2 -21.85 15.14 14.83
N SER A 3 -22.49 15.51 15.95
CA SER A 3 -21.81 15.69 17.25
C SER A 3 -21.38 14.35 17.83
N LEU A 4 -20.49 14.35 18.84
CA LEU A 4 -20.11 13.11 19.52
C LEU A 4 -21.32 12.43 20.19
N ASP A 5 -22.21 13.20 20.77
CA ASP A 5 -23.45 12.67 21.39
C ASP A 5 -24.37 12.01 20.36
N GLN A 6 -24.50 12.57 19.17
CA GLN A 6 -25.28 11.95 18.10
C GLN A 6 -24.68 10.63 17.64
N ILE A 7 -23.34 10.57 17.49
CA ILE A 7 -22.64 9.33 17.13
C ILE A 7 -22.79 8.30 18.28
N ALA A 8 -22.65 8.72 19.53
CA ALA A 8 -22.81 7.88 20.69
C ALA A 8 -24.22 7.27 20.80
N ALA A 9 -25.26 8.08 20.52
CA ALA A 9 -26.65 7.64 20.53
C ALA A 9 -26.98 6.60 19.46
N GLU A 10 -26.29 6.64 18.32
CA GLU A 10 -26.47 5.67 17.23
C GLU A 10 -25.72 4.35 17.47
N LEU A 11 -24.74 4.33 18.38
CA LEU A 11 -23.93 3.17 18.69
C LEU A 11 -24.58 2.28 19.75
N GLN A 12 -25.03 1.10 19.35
CA GLN A 12 -25.59 0.12 20.27
C GLN A 12 -24.59 -0.23 21.38
N GLY A 13 -25.01 -0.03 22.64
CA GLY A 13 -24.22 -0.35 23.82
C GLY A 13 -22.97 0.54 23.95
N TYR A 14 -23.06 1.82 23.56
CA TYR A 14 -22.04 2.80 23.88
C TYR A 14 -21.88 2.97 25.38
N ASP A 15 -20.69 2.67 25.87
CA ASP A 15 -20.28 2.92 27.26
C ASP A 15 -18.83 3.44 27.25
N PRO A 16 -18.63 4.74 27.55
CA PRO A 16 -17.30 5.34 27.53
C PRO A 16 -16.33 4.72 28.55
N GLN A 17 -16.83 3.97 29.55
CA GLN A 17 -16.00 3.29 30.55
C GLN A 17 -15.61 1.85 30.16
N ALA A 18 -16.24 1.29 29.10
CA ALA A 18 -16.04 -0.09 28.66
C ALA A 18 -16.11 -0.25 27.13
N MET A 19 -15.51 0.68 26.38
CA MET A 19 -15.45 0.63 24.91
C MET A 19 -14.67 -0.60 24.44
N THR A 20 -15.27 -1.41 23.58
CA THR A 20 -14.53 -2.49 22.89
C THR A 20 -13.81 -1.95 21.68
N VAL A 21 -12.74 -2.65 21.21
CA VAL A 21 -11.96 -2.26 20.02
C VAL A 21 -12.85 -2.06 18.79
N PRO A 22 -13.78 -2.97 18.43
CA PRO A 22 -14.67 -2.75 17.29
C PRO A 22 -15.57 -1.52 17.43
N ARG A 23 -16.07 -1.23 18.65
CA ARG A 23 -16.90 -0.03 18.88
C ARG A 23 -16.12 1.26 18.75
N VAL A 24 -14.86 1.28 19.18
CA VAL A 24 -13.97 2.44 18.97
C VAL A 24 -13.78 2.68 17.48
N LEU A 25 -13.50 1.65 16.70
CA LEU A 25 -13.35 1.75 15.24
C LEU A 25 -14.63 2.23 14.56
N ASP A 26 -15.80 1.70 14.94
CA ASP A 26 -17.09 2.15 14.39
C ASP A 26 -17.37 3.63 14.74
N PHE A 27 -17.10 4.04 15.99
CA PHE A 27 -17.22 5.44 16.38
C PHE A 27 -16.32 6.36 15.55
N LEU A 28 -15.03 6.01 15.43
CA LEU A 28 -14.06 6.78 14.68
C LEU A 28 -14.43 6.89 13.20
N SER A 29 -14.90 5.81 12.59
CA SER A 29 -15.33 5.83 11.19
C SER A 29 -16.49 6.79 10.91
N ARG A 30 -17.34 7.06 11.91
CA ARG A 30 -18.44 8.02 11.82
C ARG A 30 -18.02 9.44 12.20
N LEU A 31 -16.95 9.58 12.99
CA LEU A 31 -16.44 10.87 13.45
C LEU A 31 -15.64 11.59 12.38
N VAL A 32 -14.74 10.85 11.69
CA VAL A 32 -13.80 11.43 10.74
C VAL A 32 -14.41 11.55 9.35
N THR A 33 -13.98 12.57 8.62
CA THR A 33 -14.37 12.79 7.23
C THR A 33 -13.13 13.03 6.38
N PRO A 34 -13.11 12.57 5.13
CA PRO A 34 -12.01 12.83 4.22
C PRO A 34 -11.77 14.32 3.98
N VAL A 35 -10.51 14.72 3.83
CA VAL A 35 -10.15 16.01 3.24
C VAL A 35 -10.65 16.04 1.81
N ARG A 36 -11.02 17.24 1.30
CA ARG A 36 -11.64 17.39 -0.03
C ARG A 36 -10.79 18.20 -1.00
N ASP A 37 -9.68 18.74 -0.55
CA ASP A 37 -8.79 19.52 -1.40
C ASP A 37 -7.96 18.56 -2.25
N VAL A 38 -7.94 18.82 -3.55
CA VAL A 38 -7.20 18.02 -4.52
C VAL A 38 -5.93 18.75 -4.95
N VAL A 39 -4.89 17.97 -5.25
CA VAL A 39 -3.63 18.47 -5.80
C VAL A 39 -3.23 17.59 -6.98
N GLU A 40 -2.65 18.21 -7.99
CA GLU A 40 -2.04 17.48 -9.08
C GLU A 40 -0.54 17.37 -8.80
N LEU A 41 -0.03 16.15 -8.77
CA LEU A 41 1.36 15.86 -8.43
C LEU A 41 2.06 15.12 -9.56
N PRO A 42 3.35 15.44 -9.81
CA PRO A 42 4.21 14.59 -10.62
C PRO A 42 4.27 13.17 -10.05
N LEU A 43 4.46 12.16 -10.92
CA LEU A 43 4.47 10.76 -10.48
C LEU A 43 5.46 10.48 -9.35
N PHE A 44 6.65 11.09 -9.38
CA PHE A 44 7.66 10.89 -8.33
C PHE A 44 7.24 11.41 -6.96
N ASP A 45 6.35 12.42 -6.91
CA ASP A 45 5.85 13.02 -5.66
C ASP A 45 4.55 12.37 -5.17
N ALA A 46 3.98 11.49 -6.00
CA ALA A 46 2.68 10.87 -5.74
C ALA A 46 2.76 9.59 -4.90
N LEU A 47 3.95 9.04 -4.62
CA LEU A 47 4.11 7.83 -3.80
C LEU A 47 3.50 8.03 -2.40
N GLY A 48 2.68 7.07 -1.96
CA GLY A 48 2.01 7.12 -0.65
C GLY A 48 0.86 8.13 -0.57
N ARG A 49 0.50 8.81 -1.69
CA ARG A 49 -0.69 9.65 -1.77
C ARG A 49 -1.93 8.82 -2.10
N VAL A 50 -3.10 9.38 -1.88
CA VAL A 50 -4.38 8.74 -2.16
C VAL A 50 -5.02 9.40 -3.38
N LEU A 51 -5.47 8.61 -4.35
CA LEU A 51 -6.12 9.11 -5.56
C LEU A 51 -7.43 9.83 -5.24
N ALA A 52 -7.61 11.02 -5.81
CA ALA A 52 -8.82 11.82 -5.68
C ALA A 52 -9.87 11.51 -6.76
N GLY A 53 -9.49 10.79 -7.81
CA GLY A 53 -10.34 10.36 -8.93
C GLY A 53 -9.82 9.08 -9.55
N ASP A 54 -10.65 8.47 -10.40
CA ASP A 54 -10.24 7.31 -11.18
C ASP A 54 -9.21 7.71 -12.24
N VAL A 55 -8.23 6.85 -12.46
CA VAL A 55 -7.25 6.99 -13.54
C VAL A 55 -7.73 6.14 -14.72
N ILE A 56 -8.24 6.80 -15.74
CA ILE A 56 -8.73 6.13 -16.95
C ILE A 56 -7.57 5.96 -17.93
N SER A 57 -7.39 4.74 -18.43
CA SER A 57 -6.34 4.46 -19.39
C SER A 57 -6.54 5.20 -20.72
N PRO A 58 -5.59 6.06 -21.13
CA PRO A 58 -5.65 6.75 -22.42
C PRO A 58 -5.26 5.85 -23.60
N VAL A 59 -4.70 4.67 -23.34
CA VAL A 59 -4.17 3.74 -24.34
C VAL A 59 -4.52 2.29 -23.98
N ASP A 60 -4.41 1.39 -24.95
CA ASP A 60 -4.38 -0.05 -24.68
C ASP A 60 -3.02 -0.46 -24.11
N VAL A 61 -2.98 -1.45 -23.22
CA VAL A 61 -1.76 -2.05 -22.68
C VAL A 61 -1.76 -3.56 -22.96
N PRO A 62 -0.82 -4.07 -23.79
CA PRO A 62 0.09 -3.35 -24.64
C PRO A 62 -0.64 -2.61 -25.78
N PRO A 63 -0.01 -1.56 -26.39
CA PRO A 63 -0.68 -0.74 -27.42
C PRO A 63 -0.79 -1.44 -28.78
N HIS A 64 -0.07 -2.54 -28.98
CA HIS A 64 -0.05 -3.37 -30.18
C HIS A 64 0.07 -4.84 -29.80
N ASP A 65 -0.31 -5.73 -30.73
CA ASP A 65 0.06 -7.14 -30.59
C ASP A 65 1.57 -7.27 -30.59
N ASN A 66 2.14 -7.92 -29.59
CA ASN A 66 3.59 -8.02 -29.38
C ASN A 66 4.01 -9.49 -29.23
N SER A 67 5.28 -9.78 -29.49
CA SER A 67 5.85 -11.07 -29.12
C SER A 67 6.08 -11.16 -27.59
N ALA A 68 5.68 -12.28 -27.02
CA ALA A 68 5.98 -12.63 -25.64
C ALA A 68 7.36 -13.26 -25.45
N MET A 69 8.01 -13.71 -26.53
CA MET A 69 9.25 -14.46 -26.53
C MET A 69 10.20 -14.00 -27.63
N ASP A 70 11.48 -14.24 -27.46
CA ASP A 70 12.44 -14.19 -28.53
C ASP A 70 12.25 -15.43 -29.43
N GLY A 71 12.08 -15.23 -30.73
CA GLY A 71 11.76 -16.35 -31.60
C GLY A 71 11.48 -15.94 -33.05
N TYR A 72 10.55 -16.63 -33.67
CA TYR A 72 10.19 -16.41 -35.08
C TYR A 72 8.69 -16.28 -35.22
N ALA A 73 8.24 -15.13 -35.70
CA ALA A 73 6.84 -14.85 -35.98
C ALA A 73 6.47 -15.39 -37.37
N PHE A 74 5.34 -16.06 -37.49
CA PHE A 74 4.82 -16.60 -38.72
C PHE A 74 3.28 -16.66 -38.70
N LYS A 75 2.69 -16.93 -39.87
CA LYS A 75 1.27 -17.23 -39.97
C LYS A 75 1.09 -18.73 -39.73
N ALA A 76 0.47 -19.10 -38.60
CA ALA A 76 0.21 -20.51 -38.36
C ALA A 76 -0.76 -21.06 -39.44
N PRO A 77 -0.48 -22.23 -40.00
CA PRO A 77 -1.46 -22.89 -40.85
C PRO A 77 -2.70 -23.20 -40.03
N THR A 78 -3.89 -22.99 -40.58
CA THR A 78 -5.15 -23.37 -39.93
C THR A 78 -5.15 -24.90 -39.80
N LEU A 79 -4.70 -25.39 -38.65
CA LEU A 79 -4.77 -26.83 -38.34
C LEU A 79 -6.23 -27.17 -38.06
N PRO A 80 -6.83 -28.18 -38.74
CA PRO A 80 -8.16 -28.65 -38.40
C PRO A 80 -8.12 -29.20 -36.98
N ALA A 81 -9.18 -28.92 -36.20
CA ALA A 81 -9.32 -29.31 -34.80
C ALA A 81 -9.41 -30.83 -34.54
N SER A 82 -9.22 -31.66 -35.56
CA SER A 82 -9.24 -33.13 -35.48
C SER A 82 -8.01 -33.74 -36.11
N ARG A 83 -7.32 -34.59 -35.39
CA ARG A 83 -6.33 -35.54 -35.92
C ARG A 83 -6.96 -36.30 -37.10
N GLY A 84 -6.53 -36.05 -38.34
CA GLY A 84 -6.94 -36.90 -39.47
C GLY A 84 -7.08 -36.28 -40.84
N SER A 85 -6.91 -34.97 -41.04
CA SER A 85 -6.93 -34.39 -42.37
C SER A 85 -5.59 -33.73 -42.72
N LEU A 86 -5.01 -34.12 -43.83
CA LEU A 86 -3.82 -33.50 -44.41
C LEU A 86 -4.09 -32.03 -44.73
N PRO A 87 -3.13 -31.12 -44.47
CA PRO A 87 -3.23 -29.72 -44.88
C PRO A 87 -3.34 -29.59 -46.41
N PRO A 88 -3.98 -28.51 -46.93
CA PRO A 88 -4.13 -28.30 -48.36
C PRO A 88 -2.77 -28.25 -49.05
N GLU A 89 -2.70 -28.85 -50.27
CA GLU A 89 -1.52 -28.81 -51.12
C GLU A 89 -1.00 -27.38 -51.28
N GLY A 90 0.25 -27.15 -50.84
CA GLY A 90 0.94 -25.85 -50.88
C GLY A 90 1.41 -25.28 -49.52
N ALA A 91 0.96 -25.82 -48.41
CA ALA A 91 1.38 -25.37 -47.06
C ALA A 91 2.60 -26.13 -46.51
N LEU A 92 2.95 -27.24 -47.08
CA LEU A 92 4.06 -28.08 -46.71
C LEU A 92 5.10 -28.09 -47.84
N ARG A 93 6.19 -27.36 -47.67
CA ARG A 93 7.40 -27.63 -48.45
C ARG A 93 8.35 -28.45 -47.61
N LEU A 94 8.55 -29.69 -48.01
CA LEU A 94 9.71 -30.46 -47.66
C LEU A 94 10.96 -29.68 -48.08
N TRP A 95 12.02 -29.72 -47.28
CA TRP A 95 13.35 -29.27 -47.65
C TRP A 95 13.69 -29.77 -49.07
N PRO A 96 14.21 -28.94 -49.99
CA PRO A 96 14.72 -29.42 -51.28
C PRO A 96 16.00 -30.22 -51.01
N GLY A 97 15.85 -31.49 -50.65
CA GLY A 97 16.92 -32.46 -50.76
C GLY A 97 17.33 -32.56 -52.21
N GLU A 98 18.64 -32.70 -52.47
CA GLU A 98 19.24 -32.82 -53.78
C GLU A 98 18.41 -33.71 -54.68
N ALA A 99 18.14 -33.26 -55.91
CA ALA A 99 17.51 -34.04 -56.99
C ALA A 99 18.32 -35.31 -57.20
N GLY A 100 17.87 -36.46 -56.68
CA GLY A 100 18.56 -37.72 -56.95
C GLY A 100 18.41 -38.83 -55.92
N SER A 101 17.74 -38.64 -54.82
CA SER A 101 17.59 -39.70 -53.81
C SER A 101 16.18 -40.31 -53.88
N THR A 102 16.07 -41.52 -54.43
CA THR A 102 14.93 -42.42 -54.24
C THR A 102 14.91 -42.91 -52.81
N ALA A 103 14.17 -42.25 -51.92
CA ALA A 103 13.93 -42.71 -50.57
C ALA A 103 12.71 -43.64 -50.52
N PRO A 104 12.73 -44.74 -49.75
CA PRO A 104 11.58 -45.61 -49.60
C PRO A 104 10.46 -44.89 -48.83
N ALA A 105 9.23 -45.16 -49.27
CA ALA A 105 8.02 -44.68 -48.59
C ALA A 105 7.94 -45.24 -47.15
N ASP A 106 8.37 -44.45 -46.18
CA ASP A 106 8.15 -44.72 -44.77
C ASP A 106 6.97 -43.87 -44.28
N LEU A 107 5.84 -44.53 -44.17
CA LEU A 107 4.57 -44.03 -43.63
C LEU A 107 4.74 -43.76 -42.12
N GLY A 108 5.07 -42.54 -41.74
CA GLY A 108 5.05 -42.21 -40.30
C GLY A 108 5.78 -40.95 -39.85
N ARG A 109 6.45 -40.18 -40.72
CA ARG A 109 7.08 -38.92 -40.27
C ARG A 109 6.05 -37.79 -40.26
N ALA A 110 5.75 -37.29 -39.06
CA ALA A 110 5.00 -36.07 -38.88
C ALA A 110 5.66 -34.93 -39.69
N ALA A 111 4.84 -34.15 -40.43
CA ALA A 111 5.36 -33.11 -41.33
C ALA A 111 5.99 -31.97 -40.53
N THR A 112 7.28 -31.70 -40.73
CA THR A 112 7.98 -30.54 -40.19
C THR A 112 7.64 -29.27 -40.97
N LEU A 113 7.51 -28.12 -40.31
CA LEU A 113 7.26 -26.83 -40.97
C LEU A 113 8.60 -26.10 -41.19
N CYS A 114 9.00 -25.90 -42.44
CA CYS A 114 10.19 -25.15 -42.82
C CYS A 114 9.80 -23.75 -43.32
N LEU A 115 10.40 -22.69 -42.72
CA LEU A 115 10.10 -21.30 -43.02
C LEU A 115 11.36 -20.51 -43.34
N GLN A 116 11.34 -19.71 -44.43
CA GLN A 116 12.41 -18.77 -44.76
C GLN A 116 12.38 -17.57 -43.82
N VAL A 117 13.52 -17.22 -43.21
CA VAL A 117 13.66 -16.01 -42.44
C VAL A 117 13.90 -14.81 -43.35
N VAL A 118 12.97 -13.85 -43.36
CA VAL A 118 13.04 -12.70 -44.28
C VAL A 118 13.58 -11.42 -43.63
N GLY A 119 13.85 -11.45 -42.34
CA GLY A 119 14.44 -10.35 -41.59
C GLY A 119 14.15 -10.42 -40.10
N THR A 120 14.36 -9.29 -39.40
CA THR A 120 14.25 -9.24 -37.94
C THR A 120 13.38 -8.04 -37.49
N ALA A 121 12.41 -8.30 -36.62
CA ALA A 121 11.61 -7.31 -35.93
C ALA A 121 12.21 -7.07 -34.54
N LEU A 122 12.53 -5.82 -34.21
CA LEU A 122 13.12 -5.42 -32.95
C LEU A 122 12.11 -4.62 -32.12
N ALA A 123 12.26 -4.67 -30.79
CA ALA A 123 11.50 -3.79 -29.90
C ALA A 123 11.77 -2.32 -30.26
N GLY A 124 10.72 -1.51 -30.29
CA GLY A 124 10.79 -0.10 -30.70
C GLY A 124 10.89 0.16 -32.20
N LYS A 125 11.01 -0.89 -33.04
CA LYS A 125 11.04 -0.75 -34.52
C LYS A 125 10.10 -1.77 -35.16
N ALA A 126 8.90 -1.32 -35.52
CA ALA A 126 7.91 -2.17 -36.17
C ALA A 126 8.43 -2.69 -37.55
N TRP A 127 8.14 -3.96 -37.83
CA TRP A 127 8.40 -4.56 -39.16
C TRP A 127 7.61 -3.83 -40.25
N GLN A 128 8.26 -3.57 -41.36
CA GLN A 128 7.64 -2.96 -42.51
C GLN A 128 7.46 -3.99 -43.65
N GLY A 129 6.27 -4.07 -44.19
CA GLY A 129 5.94 -4.93 -45.31
C GLY A 129 5.19 -6.21 -44.93
N LEU A 130 4.69 -6.89 -45.97
CA LEU A 130 3.94 -8.15 -45.84
C LEU A 130 4.88 -9.34 -45.84
N VAL A 131 4.56 -10.33 -45.01
CA VAL A 131 5.28 -11.62 -44.98
C VAL A 131 4.42 -12.67 -45.65
N GLY A 132 4.89 -13.17 -46.80
CA GLY A 132 4.17 -14.15 -47.58
C GLY A 132 4.16 -15.56 -46.96
N PRO A 133 3.37 -16.49 -47.53
CA PRO A 133 3.35 -17.89 -47.11
C PRO A 133 4.74 -18.54 -47.16
N GLY A 134 5.04 -19.44 -46.21
CA GLY A 134 6.33 -20.13 -46.11
C GLY A 134 7.48 -19.26 -45.60
N ARG A 135 7.18 -18.10 -45.07
CA ARG A 135 8.17 -17.15 -44.50
C ARG A 135 7.88 -16.80 -43.09
N CYS A 136 8.92 -16.42 -42.35
CA CYS A 136 8.85 -15.93 -40.95
C CYS A 136 9.78 -14.73 -40.78
N VAL A 137 9.56 -14.02 -39.69
CA VAL A 137 10.40 -12.90 -39.23
C VAL A 137 10.98 -13.25 -37.86
N LYS A 138 12.29 -13.18 -37.73
CA LYS A 138 12.91 -13.26 -36.42
C LYS A 138 12.37 -12.10 -35.57
N ILE A 139 11.88 -12.37 -34.36
CA ILE A 139 11.22 -11.37 -33.52
C ILE A 139 11.77 -11.43 -32.11
N MET A 140 11.98 -10.24 -31.49
CA MET A 140 12.40 -10.13 -30.12
C MET A 140 11.20 -9.88 -29.20
N THR A 141 11.32 -10.28 -27.96
CA THR A 141 10.33 -10.02 -26.90
C THR A 141 9.94 -8.54 -26.88
N GLY A 142 8.65 -8.25 -26.82
CA GLY A 142 8.12 -6.89 -26.84
C GLY A 142 8.09 -6.22 -28.22
N ALA A 143 8.66 -6.82 -29.26
CA ALA A 143 8.55 -6.29 -30.60
C ALA A 143 7.12 -6.47 -31.17
N VAL A 144 6.66 -5.48 -31.95
CA VAL A 144 5.34 -5.49 -32.58
C VAL A 144 5.24 -6.65 -33.56
N MET A 145 4.16 -7.41 -33.49
CA MET A 145 3.88 -8.50 -34.44
C MET A 145 3.79 -7.96 -35.85
N PRO A 146 4.54 -8.56 -36.78
CA PRO A 146 4.42 -8.18 -38.22
C PRO A 146 3.00 -8.38 -38.75
N PRO A 147 2.50 -7.48 -39.61
CA PRO A 147 1.14 -7.56 -40.12
C PRO A 147 0.86 -8.91 -40.81
N GLY A 148 -0.28 -9.52 -40.40
CA GLY A 148 -0.73 -10.81 -40.97
C GLY A 148 -0.13 -12.06 -40.32
N LEU A 149 0.86 -11.92 -39.43
CA LEU A 149 1.39 -12.99 -38.59
C LEU A 149 0.64 -13.08 -37.27
N ASP A 150 0.53 -14.29 -36.73
CA ASP A 150 -0.32 -14.53 -35.57
C ASP A 150 0.32 -15.41 -34.48
N THR A 151 1.47 -16.02 -34.74
CA THR A 151 2.08 -17.01 -33.85
C THR A 151 3.58 -16.79 -33.78
N VAL A 152 4.17 -17.00 -32.64
CA VAL A 152 5.61 -16.96 -32.43
C VAL A 152 6.07 -18.33 -31.90
N VAL A 153 7.06 -18.92 -32.55
CA VAL A 153 7.80 -20.06 -32.01
C VAL A 153 9.06 -19.54 -31.31
N PRO A 154 9.33 -19.92 -30.07
CA PRO A 154 10.57 -19.55 -29.40
C PRO A 154 11.79 -20.09 -30.11
N GLN A 155 12.90 -19.33 -30.12
CA GLN A 155 14.10 -19.68 -30.85
C GLN A 155 14.75 -20.99 -30.34
N GLU A 156 14.49 -21.39 -29.13
CA GLU A 156 15.02 -22.63 -28.50
C GLU A 156 14.37 -23.91 -29.08
N PHE A 157 13.23 -23.75 -29.75
CA PHE A 157 12.44 -24.88 -30.26
C PHE A 157 12.52 -25.02 -31.77
N VAL A 158 13.46 -24.33 -32.43
CA VAL A 158 13.64 -24.41 -33.89
C VAL A 158 15.07 -24.83 -34.25
N GLU A 159 15.21 -25.54 -35.36
CA GLU A 159 16.49 -25.80 -35.99
C GLU A 159 16.79 -24.73 -37.04
N LEU A 160 18.02 -24.22 -37.03
CA LEU A 160 18.47 -23.21 -38.00
C LEU A 160 19.15 -23.91 -39.18
N GLY A 161 18.87 -23.44 -40.38
CA GLY A 161 19.48 -23.93 -41.61
C GLY A 161 19.74 -22.82 -42.60
N GLN A 162 20.64 -23.09 -43.58
CA GLN A 162 20.93 -22.19 -44.69
C GLN A 162 20.85 -22.95 -46.01
N ALA A 163 20.22 -22.34 -47.01
CA ALA A 163 20.17 -22.87 -48.35
C ALA A 163 20.19 -21.72 -49.36
N GLY A 164 21.08 -21.79 -50.36
CA GLY A 164 21.20 -20.77 -51.40
C GLY A 164 21.51 -19.36 -50.89
N GLY A 165 22.19 -19.25 -49.75
CA GLY A 165 22.46 -17.95 -49.09
C GLY A 165 21.31 -17.35 -48.31
N LEU A 166 20.22 -18.08 -48.10
CA LEU A 166 19.04 -17.69 -47.34
C LEU A 166 18.96 -18.48 -46.03
N ASP A 167 18.51 -17.82 -44.97
CA ASP A 167 18.29 -18.43 -43.68
C ASP A 167 16.90 -19.07 -43.59
N PHE A 168 16.81 -20.23 -42.97
CA PHE A 168 15.57 -20.97 -42.71
C PHE A 168 15.50 -21.44 -41.26
N ILE A 169 14.28 -21.64 -40.78
CA ILE A 169 13.99 -22.38 -39.55
C ILE A 169 13.18 -23.63 -39.89
N THR A 170 13.39 -24.67 -39.10
CA THR A 170 12.57 -25.88 -39.08
C THR A 170 11.90 -26.03 -37.74
N ILE A 171 10.57 -26.11 -37.74
CA ILE A 171 9.76 -26.34 -36.55
C ILE A 171 9.44 -27.83 -36.50
N PRO A 172 9.78 -28.55 -35.39
CA PRO A 172 9.44 -29.95 -35.20
C PRO A 172 7.92 -30.18 -35.20
N ALA A 173 7.49 -31.24 -35.82
CA ALA A 173 6.06 -31.56 -35.97
C ALA A 173 5.38 -31.97 -34.66
N ASP A 174 6.15 -32.43 -33.71
CA ASP A 174 5.69 -32.82 -32.34
C ASP A 174 5.66 -31.65 -31.36
N LEU A 175 6.12 -30.47 -31.77
CA LEU A 175 6.03 -29.26 -30.96
C LEU A 175 4.55 -28.87 -30.78
N PRO A 176 4.02 -28.82 -29.56
CA PRO A 176 2.62 -28.50 -29.27
C PRO A 176 2.36 -26.99 -29.43
N LEU A 177 2.45 -26.47 -30.65
CA LEU A 177 2.24 -25.06 -30.94
C LEU A 177 0.84 -24.82 -31.53
N ARG A 178 0.15 -23.81 -31.01
CA ARG A 178 -1.20 -23.41 -31.45
C ARG A 178 -1.17 -22.04 -32.09
N THR A 179 -2.11 -21.80 -33.00
CA THR A 179 -2.32 -20.44 -33.54
C THR A 179 -2.56 -19.43 -32.41
N GLY A 180 -1.78 -18.38 -32.38
CA GLY A 180 -1.83 -17.34 -31.34
C GLY A 180 -0.84 -17.52 -30.19
N ASP A 181 -0.13 -18.65 -30.14
CA ASP A 181 0.83 -18.89 -29.07
C ASP A 181 1.97 -17.84 -29.11
N ASN A 182 2.40 -17.45 -27.91
CA ASN A 182 3.45 -16.47 -27.64
C ASN A 182 3.22 -15.08 -28.28
N ARG A 183 1.96 -14.76 -28.61
CA ARG A 183 1.51 -13.42 -28.99
C ARG A 183 0.72 -12.79 -27.86
N ARG A 184 1.17 -11.65 -27.37
CA ARG A 184 0.41 -10.79 -26.46
C ARG A 184 -0.52 -9.92 -27.29
N LEU A 185 -1.81 -9.95 -26.97
CA LEU A 185 -2.80 -9.17 -27.71
C LEU A 185 -2.83 -7.71 -27.23
N ARG A 186 -3.08 -6.81 -28.18
CA ARG A 186 -3.39 -5.41 -27.86
C ARG A 186 -4.50 -5.32 -26.81
N GLY A 187 -4.23 -4.58 -25.71
CA GLY A 187 -5.18 -4.36 -24.65
C GLY A 187 -5.53 -5.61 -23.83
N GLU A 188 -4.67 -6.65 -23.82
CA GLU A 188 -4.93 -7.85 -23.01
C GLU A 188 -4.84 -7.60 -21.52
N ASP A 189 -3.99 -6.66 -21.10
CA ASP A 189 -3.80 -6.26 -19.71
C ASP A 189 -4.79 -5.16 -19.33
N LEU A 190 -4.88 -4.10 -20.15
CA LEU A 190 -5.77 -2.97 -19.92
C LEU A 190 -6.23 -2.36 -21.24
N LYS A 191 -7.52 -2.16 -21.39
CA LYS A 191 -8.09 -1.51 -22.58
C LYS A 191 -8.21 -0.01 -22.41
N GLN A 192 -7.98 0.73 -23.47
CA GLN A 192 -8.27 2.16 -23.52
C GLN A 192 -9.70 2.45 -23.04
N GLY A 193 -9.84 3.47 -22.18
CA GLY A 193 -11.11 3.87 -21.60
C GLY A 193 -11.53 3.10 -20.34
N GLN A 194 -10.79 2.06 -19.95
CA GLN A 194 -11.02 1.37 -18.67
C GLN A 194 -10.29 2.09 -17.52
N ALA A 195 -10.84 1.97 -16.31
CA ALA A 195 -10.17 2.46 -15.11
C ALA A 195 -8.97 1.55 -14.80
N ALA A 196 -7.77 2.13 -14.83
CA ALA A 196 -6.52 1.48 -14.45
C ALA A 196 -6.32 1.50 -12.93
N LEU A 197 -6.68 2.63 -12.30
CA LEU A 197 -6.65 2.81 -10.86
C LEU A 197 -7.94 3.52 -10.43
N GLN A 198 -8.37 3.28 -9.20
CA GLN A 198 -9.63 3.82 -8.69
C GLN A 198 -9.38 4.91 -7.64
N LYS A 199 -10.34 5.84 -7.55
CA LYS A 199 -10.41 6.82 -6.47
C LYS A 199 -10.33 6.13 -5.10
N GLY A 200 -9.55 6.72 -4.20
CA GLY A 200 -9.36 6.20 -2.84
C GLY A 200 -8.27 5.14 -2.74
N GLU A 201 -7.61 4.75 -3.83
CA GLU A 201 -6.45 3.87 -3.76
C GLU A 201 -5.20 4.61 -3.30
N LEU A 202 -4.45 3.97 -2.39
CA LEU A 202 -3.13 4.43 -1.96
C LEU A 202 -2.11 4.11 -3.04
N LEU A 203 -1.35 5.10 -3.50
CA LEU A 203 -0.35 4.94 -4.55
C LEU A 203 0.89 4.20 -4.03
N THR A 204 0.95 2.92 -4.36
CA THR A 204 2.10 2.04 -4.13
C THR A 204 3.10 2.12 -5.30
N PRO A 205 4.34 1.61 -5.17
CA PRO A 205 5.28 1.54 -6.29
C PRO A 205 4.71 0.87 -7.54
N ALA A 206 3.94 -0.22 -7.39
CA ALA A 206 3.30 -0.90 -8.51
C ALA A 206 2.25 -0.03 -9.22
N ARG A 207 1.44 0.72 -8.46
CA ARG A 207 0.44 1.63 -9.01
C ARG A 207 1.08 2.84 -9.72
N LEU A 208 2.21 3.35 -9.22
CA LEU A 208 2.98 4.36 -9.93
C LEU A 208 3.56 3.82 -11.24
N GLY A 209 4.10 2.60 -11.23
CA GLY A 209 4.59 1.93 -12.43
C GLY A 209 3.49 1.75 -13.48
N LEU A 210 2.28 1.36 -13.05
CA LEU A 210 1.12 1.26 -13.93
C LEU A 210 0.76 2.63 -14.54
N ALA A 211 0.64 3.69 -13.73
CA ALA A 211 0.36 5.04 -14.21
C ALA A 211 1.42 5.52 -15.22
N ALA A 212 2.70 5.25 -14.95
CA ALA A 212 3.79 5.57 -15.86
C ALA A 212 3.69 4.80 -17.20
N SER A 213 3.29 3.51 -17.16
CA SER A 213 3.10 2.70 -18.37
C SER A 213 1.97 3.20 -19.28
N LEU A 214 1.05 3.99 -18.74
CA LEU A 214 -0.01 4.68 -19.46
C LEU A 214 0.46 6.00 -20.08
N GLY A 215 1.71 6.42 -19.87
CA GLY A 215 2.26 7.69 -20.36
C GLY A 215 1.82 8.90 -19.56
N LEU A 216 1.27 8.73 -18.36
CA LEU A 216 0.86 9.82 -17.49
C LEU A 216 2.09 10.47 -16.84
N GLN A 217 2.07 11.80 -16.73
CA GLN A 217 3.14 12.57 -16.07
C GLN A 217 2.74 12.99 -14.66
N THR A 218 1.46 13.18 -14.42
CA THR A 218 0.88 13.65 -13.17
C THR A 218 -0.31 12.80 -12.76
N LEU A 219 -0.66 12.84 -11.47
CA LEU A 219 -1.86 12.21 -10.92
C LEU A 219 -2.60 13.21 -10.03
N THR A 220 -3.93 13.16 -10.09
CA THR A 220 -4.82 13.92 -9.21
C THR A 220 -5.00 13.17 -7.89
N THR A 221 -4.48 13.72 -6.80
CA THR A 221 -4.50 13.11 -5.47
C THR A 221 -5.22 14.02 -4.47
N TRP A 222 -5.65 13.46 -3.35
CA TRP A 222 -5.99 14.28 -2.19
C TRP A 222 -4.71 14.93 -1.65
N ARG A 223 -4.82 16.19 -1.17
CA ARG A 223 -3.68 16.83 -0.51
C ARG A 223 -3.23 16.03 0.71
N PRO A 224 -1.96 16.14 1.12
CA PRO A 224 -1.48 15.57 2.36
C PRO A 224 -2.32 16.00 3.56
N LEU A 225 -2.59 15.05 4.47
CA LEU A 225 -3.26 15.33 5.72
C LEU A 225 -2.29 16.07 6.65
N ARG A 226 -2.69 17.24 7.16
CA ARG A 226 -1.90 17.99 8.13
C ARG A 226 -2.20 17.49 9.54
N VAL A 227 -1.17 17.02 10.23
CA VAL A 227 -1.30 16.47 11.59
C VAL A 227 -0.39 17.23 12.54
N ALA A 228 -0.97 17.91 13.52
CA ALA A 228 -0.21 18.51 14.59
C ALA A 228 0.07 17.49 15.71
N TYR A 229 1.29 17.52 16.25
CA TYR A 229 1.68 16.69 17.38
C TYR A 229 2.36 17.50 18.47
N PHE A 230 2.05 17.20 19.72
CA PHE A 230 2.79 17.62 20.90
C PHE A 230 2.68 16.62 22.05
N SER A 231 3.73 16.52 22.85
CA SER A 231 3.75 15.79 24.11
C SER A 231 3.39 16.72 25.27
N THR A 232 2.68 16.21 26.27
CA THR A 232 2.36 16.98 27.49
C THR A 232 2.91 16.29 28.73
N GLY A 233 3.39 17.07 29.68
CA GLY A 233 3.90 16.60 30.96
C GLY A 233 5.14 17.38 31.40
N ASP A 234 5.16 17.79 32.68
CA ASP A 234 6.32 18.48 33.25
C ASP A 234 7.53 17.56 33.45
N GLU A 235 7.30 16.24 33.44
CA GLU A 235 8.34 15.22 33.50
C GLU A 235 9.06 15.00 32.15
N ILE A 236 8.55 15.55 31.05
CA ILE A 236 9.07 15.26 29.71
C ILE A 236 10.26 16.15 29.38
N LEU A 237 11.37 15.54 28.97
CA LEU A 237 12.59 16.20 28.47
C LEU A 237 12.75 15.99 26.97
N SER A 238 13.18 17.04 26.29
CA SER A 238 13.65 16.89 24.90
C SER A 238 15.03 16.22 24.88
N PRO A 239 15.34 15.38 23.85
CA PRO A 239 16.69 14.85 23.68
C PRO A 239 17.73 15.97 23.61
N GLY A 240 18.80 15.81 24.39
CA GLY A 240 19.87 16.82 24.54
C GLY A 240 19.73 17.69 25.79
N GLU A 241 18.58 17.71 26.47
CA GLU A 241 18.46 18.32 27.79
C GLU A 241 19.16 17.47 28.85
N ALA A 242 19.67 18.11 29.91
CA ALA A 242 20.28 17.41 31.04
C ALA A 242 19.26 16.54 31.77
N PRO A 243 19.58 15.28 32.10
CA PRO A 243 18.68 14.43 32.86
C PRO A 243 18.45 15.02 34.26
N ARG A 244 17.22 14.92 34.75
CA ARG A 244 16.82 15.30 36.10
C ARG A 244 15.97 14.22 36.75
N GLU A 245 15.99 14.18 38.07
CA GLU A 245 15.20 13.21 38.83
C GLU A 245 13.71 13.34 38.52
N GLY A 246 13.04 12.22 38.33
CA GLY A 246 11.61 12.15 37.99
C GLY A 246 11.26 12.46 36.54
N ALA A 247 12.23 12.83 35.70
CA ALA A 247 11.98 13.13 34.31
C ALA A 247 12.36 11.97 33.36
N VAL A 248 11.73 11.96 32.17
CA VAL A 248 11.96 10.97 31.11
C VAL A 248 12.10 11.69 29.77
N TYR A 249 12.92 11.16 28.88
CA TYR A 249 13.05 11.69 27.53
C TYR A 249 11.83 11.37 26.67
N ASP A 250 11.40 12.34 25.88
CA ASP A 250 10.27 12.22 24.96
C ASP A 250 10.55 11.23 23.81
N SER A 251 10.24 9.98 24.02
CA SER A 251 10.30 8.96 22.98
C SER A 251 9.04 8.94 22.09
N ASN A 252 7.89 9.41 22.62
CA ASN A 252 6.60 9.38 21.94
C ASN A 252 6.59 10.29 20.71
N ARG A 253 7.15 11.49 20.82
CA ARG A 253 7.27 12.46 19.73
C ARG A 253 7.97 11.85 18.50
N TYR A 254 9.10 11.19 18.71
CA TYR A 254 9.88 10.58 17.63
C TYR A 254 9.17 9.36 17.03
N THR A 255 8.51 8.58 17.88
CA THR A 255 7.71 7.42 17.43
C THR A 255 6.53 7.87 16.57
N VAL A 256 5.74 8.84 17.04
CA VAL A 256 4.57 9.34 16.29
C VAL A 256 5.01 10.07 15.02
N PHE A 257 6.10 10.85 15.08
CA PHE A 257 6.71 11.46 13.90
C PHE A 257 7.03 10.42 12.83
N GLY A 258 7.72 9.32 13.20
CA GLY A 258 8.05 8.24 12.27
C GLY A 258 6.81 7.59 11.65
N LEU A 259 5.77 7.31 12.46
CA LEU A 259 4.51 6.73 12.01
C LEU A 259 3.75 7.64 11.04
N LEU A 260 3.68 8.95 11.32
CA LEU A 260 3.03 9.94 10.46
C LEU A 260 3.80 10.17 9.15
N THR A 261 5.13 10.20 9.21
CA THR A 261 5.99 10.31 8.02
C THR A 261 5.75 9.14 7.06
N ARG A 262 5.67 7.91 7.59
CA ARG A 262 5.38 6.71 6.76
C ARG A 262 3.97 6.70 6.18
N LEU A 263 3.03 7.38 6.81
CA LEU A 263 1.68 7.59 6.26
C LEU A 263 1.64 8.71 5.20
N GLY A 264 2.72 9.48 5.02
CA GLY A 264 2.77 10.60 4.10
C GLY A 264 1.99 11.83 4.57
N CYS A 265 1.83 12.00 5.89
CA CYS A 265 1.21 13.20 6.47
C CYS A 265 2.18 14.39 6.49
N ASP A 266 1.64 15.60 6.36
CA ASP A 266 2.35 16.84 6.68
C ASP A 266 2.31 17.06 8.18
N ILE A 267 3.48 17.05 8.83
CA ILE A 267 3.57 17.05 10.29
C ILE A 267 3.88 18.46 10.81
N ILE A 268 3.04 18.93 11.73
CA ILE A 268 3.24 20.16 12.49
C ILE A 268 3.69 19.78 13.88
N ASP A 269 4.99 19.82 14.12
CA ASP A 269 5.60 19.42 15.38
C ASP A 269 5.67 20.59 16.34
N LEU A 270 4.84 20.57 17.41
CA LEU A 270 4.77 21.61 18.43
C LEU A 270 5.64 21.30 19.68
N GLY A 271 6.37 20.17 19.67
CA GLY A 271 7.31 19.82 20.72
C GLY A 271 6.67 19.34 22.01
N VAL A 272 7.27 19.74 23.15
CA VAL A 272 6.79 19.44 24.50
C VAL A 272 6.10 20.67 25.06
N VAL A 273 4.85 20.51 25.50
CA VAL A 273 4.04 21.53 26.14
C VAL A 273 3.93 21.19 27.63
N ARG A 274 4.31 22.12 28.49
CA ARG A 274 4.22 21.95 29.93
C ARG A 274 2.77 21.93 30.42
N ASP A 275 2.53 21.35 31.58
CA ASP A 275 1.19 21.24 32.20
C ASP A 275 0.71 22.60 32.77
N ASP A 276 0.83 23.67 31.97
CA ASP A 276 0.30 25.00 32.23
C ASP A 276 -0.95 25.23 31.38
N PRO A 277 -2.08 25.67 32.00
CA PRO A 277 -3.33 25.88 31.30
C PRO A 277 -3.25 26.85 30.10
N ALA A 278 -2.48 27.93 30.21
CA ALA A 278 -2.37 28.92 29.15
C ALA A 278 -1.52 28.38 27.98
N LEU A 279 -0.43 27.68 28.29
CA LEU A 279 0.40 27.03 27.27
C LEU A 279 -0.36 25.92 26.52
N LEU A 280 -1.12 25.10 27.24
CA LEU A 280 -1.96 24.05 26.67
C LEU A 280 -3.06 24.65 25.77
N GLU A 281 -3.76 25.71 26.23
CA GLU A 281 -4.77 26.40 25.44
C GLU A 281 -4.17 26.94 24.14
N ALA A 282 -3.05 27.65 24.22
CA ALA A 282 -2.35 28.18 23.07
C ALA A 282 -1.91 27.07 22.08
N ALA A 283 -1.39 25.95 22.58
CA ALA A 283 -0.97 24.82 21.76
C ALA A 283 -2.15 24.17 21.02
N PHE A 284 -3.27 23.92 21.71
CA PHE A 284 -4.48 23.37 21.08
C PHE A 284 -5.07 24.30 20.01
N LEU A 285 -5.18 25.60 20.30
CA LEU A 285 -5.70 26.58 19.36
C LEU A 285 -4.79 26.72 18.13
N ASN A 286 -3.47 26.78 18.36
CA ASN A 286 -2.48 26.83 17.28
C ASN A 286 -2.55 25.58 16.40
N ALA A 287 -2.59 24.38 17.02
CA ALA A 287 -2.76 23.12 16.32
C ALA A 287 -4.06 23.09 15.50
N ALA A 288 -5.19 23.48 16.11
CA ALA A 288 -6.49 23.47 15.45
C ALA A 288 -6.57 24.46 14.27
N ALA A 289 -5.85 25.57 14.32
CA ALA A 289 -5.80 26.55 13.23
C ALA A 289 -5.10 26.01 11.98
N GLN A 290 -4.08 25.16 12.12
CA GLN A 290 -3.19 24.73 11.05
C GLN A 290 -3.40 23.29 10.58
N ALA A 291 -3.92 22.41 11.44
CA ALA A 291 -4.02 20.98 11.18
C ALA A 291 -5.44 20.49 10.95
N ASP A 292 -5.56 19.34 10.28
CA ASP A 292 -6.79 18.56 10.14
C ASP A 292 -7.01 17.62 11.33
N ALA A 293 -5.90 17.14 11.90
CA ALA A 293 -5.90 16.30 13.09
C ALA A 293 -4.83 16.77 14.09
N ILE A 294 -5.12 16.55 15.37
CA ILE A 294 -4.21 16.82 16.49
C ILE A 294 -3.97 15.50 17.22
N ILE A 295 -2.72 15.16 17.44
CA ILE A 295 -2.32 14.02 18.26
C ILE A 295 -1.56 14.55 19.46
N THR A 296 -1.98 14.15 20.68
CA THR A 296 -1.22 14.41 21.89
C THR A 296 -0.82 13.11 22.57
N SER A 297 0.32 13.08 23.23
CA SER A 297 0.70 12.00 24.16
C SER A 297 0.84 12.54 25.58
N GLY A 298 0.20 11.85 26.53
CA GLY A 298 0.02 12.34 27.88
C GLY A 298 -1.33 13.02 28.11
N GLY A 299 -1.63 13.44 29.33
CA GLY A 299 -2.82 14.22 29.67
C GLY A 299 -4.19 13.54 29.48
N VAL A 300 -4.25 12.19 29.34
CA VAL A 300 -5.50 11.44 29.21
C VAL A 300 -5.76 10.50 30.38
N SER A 301 -4.93 10.56 31.41
CA SER A 301 -5.06 9.76 32.62
C SER A 301 -6.16 10.34 33.53
N VAL A 302 -6.50 9.63 34.62
CA VAL A 302 -7.52 10.04 35.60
C VAL A 302 -6.94 10.80 36.81
N GLY A 303 -5.76 11.41 36.63
CA GLY A 303 -5.10 12.17 37.71
C GLY A 303 -5.82 13.46 38.07
N GLU A 304 -5.70 13.91 39.34
CA GLU A 304 -6.37 15.10 39.87
C GLU A 304 -5.86 16.44 39.26
N ALA A 305 -4.65 16.47 38.67
CA ALA A 305 -4.03 17.66 38.05
C ALA A 305 -3.98 17.57 36.53
N ASP A 306 -5.05 17.08 35.89
CA ASP A 306 -5.07 16.88 34.43
C ASP A 306 -5.60 18.13 33.71
N TYR A 307 -4.75 19.20 33.67
CA TYR A 307 -5.06 20.43 32.92
C TYR A 307 -5.30 20.16 31.44
N THR A 308 -4.60 19.21 30.84
CA THR A 308 -4.78 18.82 29.44
C THR A 308 -6.20 18.36 29.16
N ARG A 309 -6.77 17.53 30.05
CA ARG A 309 -8.16 17.06 29.95
C ARG A 309 -9.17 18.20 30.10
N ALA A 310 -8.91 19.14 31.01
CA ALA A 310 -9.75 20.32 31.24
C ALA A 310 -9.74 21.22 29.97
N MET A 311 -8.57 21.43 29.35
CA MET A 311 -8.44 22.22 28.13
C MET A 311 -9.11 21.55 26.94
N MET A 312 -8.94 20.25 26.76
CA MET A 312 -9.64 19.49 25.72
C MET A 312 -11.17 19.69 25.80
N LYS A 313 -11.75 19.64 27.01
CA LYS A 313 -13.18 19.87 27.23
C LYS A 313 -13.60 21.33 27.03
N LYS A 314 -12.74 22.28 27.39
CA LYS A 314 -13.01 23.72 27.22
C LYS A 314 -13.04 24.12 25.75
N LEU A 315 -12.12 23.56 24.96
CA LEU A 315 -11.85 24.00 23.58
C LEU A 315 -12.58 23.17 22.53
N GLY A 316 -13.22 22.06 22.92
CA GLY A 316 -13.86 21.21 21.95
C GLY A 316 -14.89 20.26 22.52
N ASP A 317 -15.51 19.52 21.60
CA ASP A 317 -16.38 18.38 21.90
C ASP A 317 -15.51 17.12 21.96
N VAL A 318 -15.18 16.66 23.21
CA VAL A 318 -14.20 15.60 23.45
C VAL A 318 -14.74 14.55 24.41
N ALA A 319 -14.75 13.30 23.96
CA ALA A 319 -15.02 12.11 24.77
C ALA A 319 -13.74 11.49 25.32
N PHE A 320 -13.83 10.99 26.54
CA PHE A 320 -12.73 10.28 27.21
C PHE A 320 -13.15 8.83 27.44
N TRP A 321 -12.40 7.92 26.87
CA TRP A 321 -12.72 6.50 26.89
C TRP A 321 -11.80 5.68 27.77
N ARG A 322 -12.38 4.65 28.35
CA ARG A 322 -11.67 3.49 28.86
C ARG A 322 -11.93 2.32 27.93
N ILE A 323 -10.92 1.97 27.13
CA ILE A 323 -11.04 0.91 26.14
C ILE A 323 -10.70 -0.43 26.80
N ALA A 324 -11.51 -1.45 26.51
CA ALA A 324 -11.27 -2.82 26.96
C ALA A 324 -10.12 -3.47 26.17
N MET A 325 -8.91 -2.90 26.35
CA MET A 325 -7.68 -3.35 25.68
C MET A 325 -6.46 -3.27 26.62
N ARG A 326 -5.33 -3.85 26.18
CA ARG A 326 -4.02 -3.76 26.81
C ARG A 326 -2.91 -3.88 25.76
N PRO A 327 -1.91 -2.95 25.77
CA PRO A 327 -1.86 -1.67 26.46
C PRO A 327 -2.79 -0.63 25.81
N GLY A 328 -2.83 0.60 26.33
CA GLY A 328 -3.55 1.71 25.71
C GLY A 328 -5.01 1.87 26.14
N ARG A 329 -5.33 1.62 27.41
CA ARG A 329 -6.70 1.70 27.94
C ARG A 329 -7.33 3.10 27.87
N PRO A 330 -6.67 4.20 28.33
CA PRO A 330 -7.24 5.54 28.22
C PRO A 330 -7.00 6.12 26.84
N MET A 331 -7.99 6.80 26.29
CA MET A 331 -7.90 7.57 25.03
C MET A 331 -8.90 8.73 25.08
N ALA A 332 -8.49 9.90 24.57
CA ALA A 332 -9.40 11.02 24.29
C ALA A 332 -9.62 11.14 22.79
N VAL A 333 -10.86 11.39 22.38
CA VAL A 333 -11.22 11.58 20.99
C VAL A 333 -12.26 12.68 20.86
N GLY A 334 -12.13 13.54 19.86
CA GLY A 334 -13.10 14.60 19.66
C GLY A 334 -12.72 15.57 18.54
N ARG A 335 -13.22 16.79 18.68
CA ARG A 335 -12.90 17.91 17.80
C ARG A 335 -12.54 19.12 18.61
N ILE A 336 -11.41 19.75 18.29
CA ILE A 336 -11.03 21.06 18.83
C ILE A 336 -11.51 22.11 17.83
N GLN A 337 -12.24 23.11 18.34
CA GLN A 337 -12.75 24.20 17.52
C GLN A 337 -11.62 25.12 17.04
N ARG A 338 -11.74 25.65 15.83
CA ARG A 338 -10.86 26.72 15.35
C ARG A 338 -11.34 28.04 15.95
N ALA A 339 -10.43 28.76 16.58
CA ALA A 339 -10.71 30.13 16.98
C ALA A 339 -10.85 30.98 15.71
N GLY A 340 -11.96 31.68 15.54
CA GLY A 340 -12.09 32.68 14.50
C GLY A 340 -11.00 33.76 14.72
N ASN A 341 -10.11 33.92 13.73
CA ASN A 341 -9.07 34.97 13.61
C ASN A 341 -8.42 35.42 14.95
N VAL A 342 -7.55 34.56 15.50
CA VAL A 342 -6.53 35.00 16.47
C VAL A 342 -5.21 35.04 15.71
N GLU A 343 -4.62 36.24 15.61
CA GLU A 343 -3.32 36.43 15.00
C GLU A 343 -2.29 35.49 15.65
N ALA A 344 -1.59 34.71 14.82
CA ALA A 344 -0.60 33.74 15.24
C ALA A 344 0.64 34.43 15.81
N GLY A 345 0.73 34.45 17.12
CA GLY A 345 1.87 34.99 17.89
C GLY A 345 2.73 33.90 18.52
N PHE A 346 3.16 32.88 17.78
CA PHE A 346 4.22 31.97 18.23
C PHE A 346 5.20 31.70 17.09
N ALA A 347 6.43 32.16 17.24
CA ALA A 347 7.53 31.82 16.36
C ALA A 347 7.88 30.33 16.52
N ALA A 348 7.64 29.54 15.48
CA ALA A 348 8.19 28.19 15.38
C ALA A 348 9.72 28.29 15.41
N GLY A 349 10.38 27.46 16.21
CA GLY A 349 11.83 27.34 16.20
C GLY A 349 12.32 26.99 14.78
N PRO A 350 13.57 27.35 14.43
CA PRO A 350 14.04 27.24 13.07
C PRO A 350 13.98 25.78 12.55
N PRO A 351 13.50 25.56 11.32
CA PRO A 351 13.51 24.25 10.70
C PRO A 351 14.97 23.82 10.45
N ARG A 352 15.30 22.62 10.87
CA ARG A 352 16.59 22.00 10.53
C ARG A 352 16.51 21.40 9.13
N GLY A 353 17.30 21.95 8.22
CA GLY A 353 17.59 21.39 6.89
C GLY A 353 16.78 22.03 5.77
N GLU A 354 17.38 23.02 5.13
CA GLU A 354 16.88 23.63 3.90
C GLU A 354 16.89 22.63 2.75
N THR A 355 15.69 22.20 2.34
CA THR A 355 15.38 22.04 0.93
C THR A 355 14.21 22.98 0.67
N ALA A 356 14.43 24.01 -0.13
CA ALA A 356 13.44 25.01 -0.44
C ALA A 356 12.17 24.38 -1.03
N PRO A 357 10.95 24.75 -0.57
CA PRO A 357 9.72 24.34 -1.22
C PRO A 357 9.56 25.13 -2.51
N LEU A 358 9.51 24.41 -3.62
CA LEU A 358 9.02 24.95 -4.89
C LEU A 358 7.50 25.11 -4.81
N GLY A 359 7.03 26.33 -4.84
CA GLY A 359 5.63 26.67 -5.03
C GLY A 359 4.94 27.22 -3.78
N GLY A 360 4.85 28.56 -3.71
CA GLY A 360 4.00 29.27 -2.77
C GLY A 360 2.54 28.95 -3.04
N SER A 361 1.90 28.17 -2.14
CA SER A 361 0.45 28.01 -2.10
C SER A 361 -0.13 29.15 -1.26
N GLU A 362 -1.03 29.93 -1.86
CA GLU A 362 -1.88 30.88 -1.14
C GLU A 362 -2.63 30.18 0.01
N PRO A 363 -3.00 30.91 1.09
CA PRO A 363 -3.78 30.34 2.18
C PRO A 363 -5.17 30.00 1.65
N HIS A 364 -5.39 28.70 1.38
CA HIS A 364 -6.72 28.21 1.04
C HIS A 364 -7.63 28.27 2.27
N GLU A 365 -8.86 28.73 2.09
CA GLU A 365 -9.91 28.68 3.11
C GLU A 365 -10.09 27.25 3.61
N VAL A 366 -9.53 26.99 4.79
CA VAL A 366 -9.73 25.74 5.51
C VAL A 366 -11.14 25.80 6.13
N GLY A 367 -12.06 24.97 5.68
CA GLY A 367 -13.45 24.96 6.09
C GLY A 367 -13.63 25.06 7.62
N SER A 368 -14.75 25.62 8.05
CA SER A 368 -15.13 25.99 9.44
C SER A 368 -15.20 24.85 10.47
N VAL A 369 -14.73 23.67 10.13
CA VAL A 369 -14.76 22.46 10.99
C VAL A 369 -13.44 22.32 11.70
N GLY A 370 -13.46 22.25 13.03
CA GLY A 370 -12.26 22.09 13.88
C GLY A 370 -11.45 20.81 13.58
N ALA A 371 -10.24 20.73 14.13
CA ALA A 371 -9.35 19.60 13.96
C ALA A 371 -9.81 18.38 14.79
N ILE A 372 -9.66 17.19 14.23
CA ILE A 372 -9.93 15.93 14.96
C ILE A 372 -8.83 15.70 15.99
N LEU A 373 -9.22 15.45 17.23
CA LEU A 373 -8.31 15.21 18.33
C LEU A 373 -8.18 13.71 18.63
N PHE A 374 -6.95 13.26 18.79
CA PHE A 374 -6.55 11.96 19.33
C PHE A 374 -5.60 12.16 20.50
N GLY A 375 -6.13 12.08 21.73
CA GLY A 375 -5.32 12.09 22.94
C GLY A 375 -4.88 10.67 23.28
N LEU A 376 -3.57 10.41 23.25
CA LEU A 376 -2.97 9.10 23.45
C LEU A 376 -2.39 8.96 24.86
N PRO A 377 -2.24 7.72 25.38
CA PRO A 377 -1.57 7.49 26.67
C PRO A 377 -0.14 8.04 26.69
N GLY A 378 0.44 8.26 27.89
CA GLY A 378 1.84 8.69 28.04
C GLY A 378 2.86 7.55 27.82
N ASN A 379 2.51 6.29 28.10
CA ASN A 379 3.44 5.16 27.95
C ASN A 379 3.74 4.83 26.48
N PRO A 380 5.02 4.70 26.07
CA PRO A 380 5.40 4.63 24.64
C PRO A 380 4.82 3.43 23.88
N VAL A 381 4.79 2.25 24.49
CA VAL A 381 4.16 1.09 23.85
C VAL A 381 2.66 1.29 23.69
N ALA A 382 2.02 1.91 24.66
CA ALA A 382 0.59 2.21 24.58
C ALA A 382 0.28 3.23 23.47
N VAL A 383 1.14 4.24 23.28
CA VAL A 383 1.05 5.21 22.17
C VAL A 383 1.08 4.47 20.84
N MET A 384 2.09 3.63 20.59
CA MET A 384 2.21 2.90 19.33
C MET A 384 1.02 1.99 19.07
N VAL A 385 0.62 1.19 20.05
CA VAL A 385 -0.50 0.25 19.91
C VAL A 385 -1.82 1.00 19.68
N THR A 386 -2.08 2.09 20.40
CA THR A 386 -3.29 2.91 20.20
C THR A 386 -3.27 3.59 18.83
N PHE A 387 -2.11 4.09 18.42
CA PHE A 387 -1.94 4.65 17.07
C PHE A 387 -2.27 3.63 15.99
N LEU A 388 -1.66 2.45 16.04
CA LEU A 388 -1.87 1.39 15.05
C LEU A 388 -3.30 0.87 15.02
N ALA A 389 -3.89 0.68 16.21
CA ALA A 389 -5.24 0.12 16.31
C ALA A 389 -6.34 1.11 15.91
N PHE A 390 -6.17 2.42 16.14
CA PHE A 390 -7.26 3.40 16.03
C PHE A 390 -6.90 4.63 15.20
N VAL A 391 -5.75 5.26 15.47
CA VAL A 391 -5.41 6.53 14.82
C VAL A 391 -5.08 6.31 13.35
N ARG A 392 -4.27 5.32 13.03
CA ARG A 392 -3.90 4.99 11.65
C ARG A 392 -5.12 4.74 10.75
N PRO A 393 -6.09 3.87 11.09
CA PRO A 393 -7.29 3.69 10.29
C PRO A 393 -8.10 4.98 10.11
N ALA A 394 -8.21 5.79 11.16
CA ALA A 394 -8.92 7.07 11.10
C ALA A 394 -8.20 8.07 10.18
N LEU A 395 -6.87 8.18 10.27
CA LEU A 395 -6.08 9.05 9.39
C LEU A 395 -6.17 8.61 7.93
N LEU A 396 -6.09 7.31 7.63
CA LEU A 396 -6.26 6.79 6.27
C LEU A 396 -7.63 7.17 5.71
N GLN A 397 -8.70 7.06 6.50
CA GLN A 397 -10.02 7.52 6.09
C GLN A 397 -10.06 9.05 5.88
N MET A 398 -9.41 9.83 6.74
CA MET A 398 -9.28 11.30 6.57
C MET A 398 -8.47 11.66 5.31
N MET A 399 -7.50 10.86 4.94
CA MET A 399 -6.75 11.01 3.69
C MET A 399 -7.57 10.64 2.44
N GLY A 400 -8.79 10.11 2.63
CA GLY A 400 -9.66 9.67 1.54
C GLY A 400 -9.34 8.28 1.01
N ALA A 401 -8.53 7.49 1.72
CA ALA A 401 -8.25 6.10 1.36
C ALA A 401 -9.51 5.23 1.53
N ASN A 402 -9.65 4.25 0.64
CA ASN A 402 -10.67 3.22 0.79
C ASN A 402 -10.42 2.44 2.09
N PRO A 403 -11.44 2.19 2.91
CA PRO A 403 -11.28 1.48 4.15
C PRO A 403 -10.95 0.01 3.88
N GLU A 404 -9.73 -0.38 4.20
CA GLU A 404 -9.30 -1.78 4.18
C GLU A 404 -8.91 -2.21 5.59
N PRO A 405 -9.47 -3.33 6.09
CA PRO A 405 -9.03 -3.89 7.37
C PRO A 405 -7.53 -4.23 7.31
N THR A 406 -6.80 -3.92 8.37
CA THR A 406 -5.41 -4.36 8.46
C THR A 406 -5.37 -5.89 8.45
N PRO A 407 -4.66 -6.52 7.50
CA PRO A 407 -4.55 -7.97 7.45
C PRO A 407 -3.94 -8.55 8.73
N LEU A 408 -4.51 -9.62 9.23
CA LEU A 408 -3.96 -10.40 10.33
C LEU A 408 -3.45 -11.73 9.79
N LEU A 409 -2.17 -12.02 10.04
CA LEU A 409 -1.58 -13.32 9.71
C LEU A 409 -1.85 -14.32 10.82
N LYS A 410 -2.05 -15.59 10.46
CA LYS A 410 -2.12 -16.69 11.40
C LYS A 410 -0.72 -17.23 11.68
N ALA A 411 -0.35 -17.31 12.95
CA ALA A 411 0.92 -17.90 13.38
C ALA A 411 0.71 -18.79 14.60
N ARG A 412 1.51 -19.83 14.74
CA ARG A 412 1.47 -20.71 15.91
C ARG A 412 2.31 -20.14 17.03
N SER A 413 1.74 -20.01 18.22
CA SER A 413 2.51 -19.59 19.40
C SER A 413 3.56 -20.64 19.75
N SER A 414 4.82 -20.25 19.89
CA SER A 414 5.88 -21.16 20.35
C SER A 414 5.93 -21.30 21.87
N GLU A 415 5.12 -20.50 22.60
CA GLU A 415 5.10 -20.46 24.05
C GLU A 415 3.69 -20.30 24.61
N ALA A 416 3.54 -20.52 25.91
CA ALA A 416 2.28 -20.25 26.60
C ALA A 416 2.11 -18.75 26.85
N ILE A 417 0.97 -18.18 26.44
CA ILE A 417 0.65 -16.77 26.67
C ILE A 417 -0.52 -16.65 27.63
N ARG A 418 -0.31 -15.95 28.75
CA ARG A 418 -1.38 -15.69 29.72
C ARG A 418 -2.28 -14.56 29.25
N LYS A 419 -3.56 -14.81 29.18
CA LYS A 419 -4.59 -13.86 28.74
C LYS A 419 -5.88 -14.01 29.55
N LYS A 420 -6.40 -12.88 30.07
CA LYS A 420 -7.73 -12.87 30.70
C LYS A 420 -8.79 -12.44 29.70
N PRO A 421 -9.93 -13.15 29.56
CA PRO A 421 -11.08 -12.69 28.78
C PRO A 421 -11.59 -11.32 29.25
N GLY A 422 -12.37 -10.62 28.41
CA GLY A 422 -12.96 -9.33 28.73
C GLY A 422 -12.14 -8.12 28.25
N ARG A 423 -11.06 -8.34 27.48
CA ARG A 423 -10.32 -7.27 26.79
C ARG A 423 -9.53 -7.82 25.62
N THR A 424 -9.26 -6.99 24.63
CA THR A 424 -8.30 -7.30 23.57
C THR A 424 -6.87 -7.01 24.05
N GLU A 425 -5.91 -7.92 23.81
CA GLU A 425 -4.52 -7.67 24.15
C GLU A 425 -3.67 -7.64 22.88
N TYR A 426 -2.78 -6.65 22.80
CA TYR A 426 -1.77 -6.50 21.77
C TYR A 426 -0.41 -6.75 22.41
N GLN A 427 0.15 -7.93 22.18
CA GLN A 427 1.45 -8.30 22.74
C GLN A 427 2.51 -8.23 21.65
N ARG A 428 3.69 -7.69 21.98
CA ARG A 428 4.81 -7.59 21.04
C ARG A 428 5.33 -8.97 20.76
N GLY A 429 5.39 -9.32 19.50
CA GLY A 429 5.80 -10.63 19.04
C GLY A 429 6.86 -10.57 17.95
N ARG A 430 7.63 -11.65 17.86
CA ARG A 430 8.53 -11.89 16.75
C ARG A 430 8.03 -13.10 15.98
N VAL A 431 7.59 -12.87 14.76
CA VAL A 431 7.18 -13.91 13.82
C VAL A 431 8.41 -14.41 13.07
N THR A 432 8.53 -15.71 12.94
CA THR A 432 9.57 -16.40 12.18
C THR A 432 8.94 -17.54 11.38
N THR A 433 9.64 -18.03 10.36
CA THR A 433 9.25 -19.22 9.62
C THR A 433 9.95 -20.43 10.22
N ALA A 434 9.19 -21.43 10.60
CA ALA A 434 9.71 -22.72 11.08
C ALA A 434 10.26 -23.58 9.93
N THR A 435 10.97 -24.66 10.26
CA THR A 435 11.58 -25.56 9.27
C THR A 435 10.56 -26.28 8.38
N ASP A 436 9.32 -26.43 8.86
CA ASP A 436 8.19 -26.98 8.11
C ASP A 436 7.45 -25.97 7.22
N GLY A 437 7.96 -24.71 7.19
CA GLY A 437 7.36 -23.60 6.43
C GLY A 437 6.22 -22.89 7.16
N SER A 438 5.78 -23.34 8.33
CA SER A 438 4.73 -22.67 9.11
C SER A 438 5.24 -21.38 9.79
N LEU A 439 4.34 -20.41 9.97
CA LEU A 439 4.67 -19.21 10.75
C LEU A 439 4.55 -19.53 12.25
N GLN A 440 5.59 -19.15 12.98
CA GLN A 440 5.61 -19.23 14.44
C GLN A 440 5.81 -17.82 15.04
N VAL A 441 5.28 -17.62 16.23
CA VAL A 441 5.44 -16.35 16.97
C VAL A 441 5.78 -16.60 18.43
N CYS A 442 6.74 -15.83 18.93
CA CYS A 442 7.03 -15.72 20.38
C CYS A 442 6.89 -14.28 20.84
N THR A 443 6.64 -14.04 22.12
CA THR A 443 6.64 -12.69 22.68
C THR A 443 8.08 -12.15 22.82
N THR A 444 8.24 -10.83 22.74
CA THR A 444 9.54 -10.16 22.94
C THR A 444 9.79 -9.86 24.44
N GLY A 445 9.68 -10.86 25.30
CA GLY A 445 9.93 -10.73 26.74
C GLY A 445 8.86 -9.91 27.48
N SER A 446 9.26 -8.93 28.29
CA SER A 446 8.34 -8.16 29.13
C SER A 446 7.31 -7.38 28.32
N GLN A 447 6.02 -7.61 28.61
CA GLN A 447 4.88 -6.99 27.94
C GLN A 447 4.37 -5.72 28.69
N GLY A 448 5.23 -5.05 29.46
CA GLY A 448 4.91 -3.77 30.12
C GLY A 448 4.68 -2.64 29.11
N SER A 449 3.79 -1.68 29.43
CA SER A 449 3.44 -0.57 28.53
C SER A 449 4.56 0.48 28.38
N GLY A 450 5.54 0.51 29.27
CA GLY A 450 6.71 1.39 29.21
C GLY A 450 7.97 0.75 28.60
N VAL A 451 7.93 -0.55 28.23
CA VAL A 451 9.11 -1.27 27.74
C VAL A 451 9.26 -1.09 26.23
N LEU A 452 9.76 0.08 25.80
CA LEU A 452 9.90 0.43 24.38
C LEU A 452 10.86 -0.52 23.63
N ARG A 453 11.90 -1.05 24.30
CA ARG A 453 12.81 -2.03 23.71
C ARG A 453 12.07 -3.24 23.13
N SER A 454 11.02 -3.72 23.80
CA SER A 454 10.21 -4.84 23.31
C SER A 454 9.48 -4.57 22.00
N MET A 455 9.18 -3.28 21.70
CA MET A 455 8.63 -2.87 20.39
C MET A 455 9.72 -2.86 19.32
N ALA A 456 10.93 -2.40 19.64
CA ALA A 456 12.04 -2.35 18.69
C ALA A 456 12.52 -3.77 18.29
N GLU A 457 12.36 -4.75 19.18
CA GLU A 457 12.70 -6.17 18.93
C GLU A 457 11.59 -6.94 18.20
N ALA A 458 10.34 -6.45 18.23
CA ALA A 458 9.20 -7.07 17.59
C ALA A 458 9.15 -6.78 16.08
N ASN A 459 8.56 -7.68 15.32
CA ASN A 459 8.16 -7.43 13.94
C ASN A 459 6.62 -7.49 13.74
N GLY A 460 5.87 -7.64 14.83
CA GLY A 460 4.42 -7.64 14.82
C GLY A 460 3.80 -7.58 16.21
N LEU A 461 2.47 -7.42 16.22
CA LEU A 461 1.65 -7.49 17.44
C LEU A 461 0.80 -8.75 17.39
N ILE A 462 0.95 -9.62 18.39
CA ILE A 462 0.04 -10.73 18.63
C ILE A 462 -1.30 -10.14 19.11
N VAL A 463 -2.37 -10.39 18.38
CA VAL A 463 -3.71 -9.87 18.68
C VAL A 463 -4.51 -10.96 19.37
N LEU A 464 -4.69 -10.81 20.68
CA LEU A 464 -5.48 -11.74 21.49
C LEU A 464 -6.87 -11.13 21.69
N HIS A 465 -7.86 -11.69 21.07
CA HIS A 465 -9.23 -11.13 20.99
C HIS A 465 -9.93 -11.06 22.34
N HIS A 466 -10.99 -10.25 22.41
CA HIS A 466 -11.71 -9.89 23.64
C HIS A 466 -12.18 -11.12 24.43
N ALA A 467 -12.76 -12.11 23.79
CA ALA A 467 -13.29 -13.32 24.44
C ALA A 467 -12.23 -14.43 24.63
N GLN A 468 -11.03 -14.28 24.02
CA GLN A 468 -9.98 -15.29 24.07
C GLN A 468 -9.39 -15.43 25.48
N GLY A 469 -9.09 -16.66 25.86
CA GLY A 469 -8.37 -17.00 27.10
C GLY A 469 -6.87 -17.19 26.88
N ASN A 470 -6.24 -17.98 27.75
CA ASN A 470 -4.83 -18.36 27.62
C ASN A 470 -4.55 -19.07 26.30
N VAL A 471 -3.34 -18.91 25.80
CA VAL A 471 -2.81 -19.56 24.59
C VAL A 471 -1.79 -20.61 25.05
N ALA A 472 -1.91 -21.83 24.54
CA ALA A 472 -0.91 -22.89 24.74
C ALA A 472 0.13 -22.86 23.59
N PRO A 473 1.32 -23.44 23.80
CA PRO A 473 2.25 -23.68 22.70
C PRO A 473 1.59 -24.50 21.60
N GLY A 474 1.74 -24.06 20.35
CA GLY A 474 1.11 -24.67 19.17
C GLY A 474 -0.26 -24.09 18.80
N ASP A 475 -0.93 -23.38 19.69
CA ASP A 475 -2.18 -22.70 19.38
C ASP A 475 -1.98 -21.61 18.32
N GLU A 476 -2.97 -21.46 17.45
CA GLU A 476 -2.98 -20.42 16.42
C GLU A 476 -3.44 -19.08 17.01
N VAL A 477 -2.73 -18.04 16.69
CA VAL A 477 -3.02 -16.66 17.08
C VAL A 477 -2.97 -15.72 15.88
N ASP A 478 -3.70 -14.61 15.96
CA ASP A 478 -3.65 -13.54 14.98
C ASP A 478 -2.45 -12.63 15.23
N VAL A 479 -1.77 -12.23 14.17
CA VAL A 479 -0.64 -11.28 14.25
C VAL A 479 -0.81 -10.16 13.24
N MET A 480 -0.77 -8.93 13.73
CA MET A 480 -0.62 -7.72 12.91
C MET A 480 0.87 -7.50 12.66
N MET A 481 1.34 -7.72 11.45
CA MET A 481 2.75 -7.46 11.10
C MET A 481 3.01 -5.95 11.04
N PHE A 482 4.27 -5.56 11.31
CA PHE A 482 4.67 -4.16 11.19
C PHE A 482 4.92 -3.76 9.74
N ASP A 483 5.41 -4.67 8.90
CA ASP A 483 5.59 -4.41 7.48
C ASP A 483 4.25 -4.06 6.80
N GLY A 484 4.23 -2.92 6.11
CA GLY A 484 3.03 -2.36 5.49
C GLY A 484 2.07 -1.64 6.44
N VAL A 485 2.38 -1.61 7.75
CA VAL A 485 1.56 -0.91 8.77
C VAL A 485 2.37 0.21 9.43
N ILE A 486 3.65 0.02 9.67
CA ILE A 486 4.61 1.02 10.15
C ILE A 486 5.78 1.16 9.19
#